data_efa4b0bb0f6e47f46cc3944243537d5c
#
_entry.id   efa4b0bb0f6e47f46cc3944243537d5c
#
_cell.length_a   1.000
_cell.length_b   1.000
_cell.length_c   1.000
_cell.angle_alpha   90.00
_cell.angle_beta   90.00
_cell.angle_gamma   90.00
#
_symmetry.space_group_name_H-M   'P 1'
#
loop_
_entity.id
_entity.type
_entity.pdbx_description
1 polymer ?
#
loop_
_entity_poly.entity_id
_entity_poly.type
_entity_poly.pdbx_seq_one_letter_code
_entity_poly.pdbx_strand_id
1 'polypeptide(L)'
;MTVQRILIVSGTHGNEINPVWAVKQFKRKENSLNNGIEYEYIIGNPIAYEKGCRYIDVDLNRSFKESENFDQHKNSFYEINRANFLIDEFGIHLLKNWLY
;
A
#
# COMPACT_ATOMS: atom_id res chain seq x y z
N MET A 1 2.91 23.93 -15.73
CA MET A 1 3.31 23.25 -14.49
C MET A 1 2.54 21.94 -14.38
N THR A 2 3.24 20.85 -14.28
CA THR A 2 2.62 19.54 -14.16
C THR A 2 2.16 19.31 -12.72
N VAL A 3 0.91 18.92 -12.56
CA VAL A 3 0.41 18.47 -11.25
C VAL A 3 1.09 17.15 -10.93
N GLN A 4 1.74 17.10 -9.77
CA GLN A 4 2.32 15.86 -9.28
C GLN A 4 1.30 15.13 -8.41
N ARG A 5 1.33 13.83 -8.50
CA ARG A 5 0.47 12.95 -7.70
C ARG A 5 1.35 12.06 -6.85
N ILE A 6 1.01 11.98 -5.57
CA ILE A 6 1.73 11.14 -4.62
C ILE A 6 0.75 10.14 -4.02
N LEU A 7 1.07 8.88 -4.14
CA LEU A 7 0.34 7.81 -3.48
C LEU A 7 1.04 7.47 -2.17
N ILE A 8 0.32 7.59 -1.08
CA ILE A 8 0.84 7.27 0.25
C ILE A 8 0.19 5.98 0.72
N VAL A 9 1.01 4.96 0.90
CA VAL A 9 0.57 3.63 1.35
C VAL A 9 0.99 3.44 2.79
N SER A 10 0.04 3.12 3.65
CA SER A 10 0.30 2.76 5.04
C SER A 10 -0.41 1.46 5.38
N GLY A 11 -0.01 0.82 6.47
CA GLY A 11 -0.65 -0.42 6.87
C GLY A 11 -0.31 -1.59 5.96
N THR A 12 0.90 -1.62 5.39
CA THR A 12 1.41 -2.77 4.64
C THR A 12 1.49 -3.99 5.55
N HIS A 13 1.95 -3.78 6.78
CA HIS A 13 1.75 -4.72 7.88
C HIS A 13 0.61 -4.19 8.75
N GLY A 14 -0.43 -5.00 8.91
CA GLY A 14 -1.67 -4.52 9.54
C GLY A 14 -1.54 -4.20 11.02
N ASN A 15 -0.55 -4.75 11.70
CA ASN A 15 -0.32 -4.49 13.13
C ASN A 15 0.52 -3.24 13.40
N GLU A 16 1.00 -2.57 12.37
CA GLU A 16 1.77 -1.34 12.51
C GLU A 16 0.84 -0.14 12.43
N ILE A 17 0.33 0.28 13.58
CA ILE A 17 -0.67 1.35 13.66
C ILE A 17 -0.07 2.75 13.59
N ASN A 18 1.20 2.91 13.99
CA ASN A 18 1.84 4.22 14.02
C ASN A 18 1.94 4.88 12.64
N PRO A 19 2.38 4.17 11.58
CA PRO A 19 2.38 4.76 10.25
C PRO A 19 0.98 5.19 9.78
N VAL A 20 -0.05 4.39 10.06
CA VAL A 20 -1.43 4.74 9.68
C VAL A 20 -1.87 6.01 10.42
N TRP A 21 -1.56 6.11 11.71
CA TRP A 21 -1.88 7.31 12.50
C TRP A 21 -1.16 8.53 11.94
N ALA A 22 0.13 8.40 11.62
CA ALA A 22 0.92 9.50 11.08
C ALA A 22 0.35 10.00 9.75
N VAL A 23 -0.09 9.09 8.89
CA VAL A 23 -0.71 9.45 7.61
C VAL A 23 -2.01 10.19 7.84
N LYS A 24 -2.82 9.77 8.80
CA LYS A 24 -4.06 10.49 9.14
C LYS A 24 -3.78 11.92 9.59
N GLN A 25 -2.71 12.14 10.35
CA GLN A 25 -2.33 13.49 10.77
C GLN A 25 -1.85 14.32 9.57
N PHE A 26 -1.07 13.73 8.68
CA PHE A 26 -0.63 14.40 7.47
C PHE A 26 -1.83 14.80 6.60
N LYS A 27 -2.79 13.91 6.43
CA LYS A 27 -3.98 14.17 5.63
C LYS A 27 -4.76 15.38 6.13
N ARG A 28 -4.82 15.59 7.44
CA ARG A 28 -5.50 16.75 8.01
C ARG A 28 -4.81 18.05 7.65
N LYS A 29 -3.51 18.02 7.40
CA LYS A 29 -2.68 19.20 7.15
C LYS A 29 -2.37 19.44 5.68
N GLU A 30 -2.72 18.50 4.79
CA GLU A 30 -2.31 18.60 3.39
C GLU A 30 -2.84 19.86 2.69
N ASN A 31 -4.05 20.30 3.06
CA ASN A 31 -4.64 21.50 2.45
C ASN A 31 -3.85 22.76 2.78
N SER A 32 -3.14 22.80 3.90
CA SER A 32 -2.34 23.94 4.28
C SER A 32 -1.03 24.03 3.53
N LEU A 33 -0.59 22.94 2.88
CA LEU A 33 0.65 22.94 2.12
C LEU A 33 0.55 23.74 0.82
N ASN A 34 -0.61 23.71 0.18
CA ASN A 34 -0.91 24.48 -1.04
C ASN A 34 0.22 24.44 -2.07
N ASN A 35 0.76 23.23 -2.30
CA ASN A 35 1.94 23.04 -3.15
C ASN A 35 1.61 22.49 -4.54
N GLY A 36 0.33 22.38 -4.90
CA GLY A 36 -0.10 21.84 -6.18
C GLY A 36 0.04 20.34 -6.34
N ILE A 37 0.32 19.63 -5.25
CA ILE A 37 0.46 18.17 -5.26
C ILE A 37 -0.87 17.53 -4.88
N GLU A 38 -1.29 16.53 -5.66
CA GLU A 38 -2.43 15.69 -5.32
C GLU A 38 -1.95 14.51 -4.50
N TYR A 39 -2.57 14.31 -3.33
CA TYR A 39 -2.25 13.19 -2.45
C TYR A 39 -3.37 12.18 -2.48
N GLU A 40 -3.01 10.91 -2.60
CA GLU A 40 -3.93 9.80 -2.51
C GLU A 40 -3.45 8.86 -1.40
N TYR A 41 -4.38 8.36 -0.60
CA TYR A 41 -4.08 7.58 0.60
C TYR A 41 -4.75 6.22 0.51
N ILE A 42 -3.98 5.17 0.74
CA ILE A 42 -4.55 3.82 0.81
C ILE A 42 -3.95 3.06 1.98
N ILE A 43 -4.71 2.10 2.47
CA ILE A 43 -4.20 1.09 3.40
C ILE A 43 -3.72 -0.07 2.55
N GLY A 44 -2.44 -0.43 2.68
CA GLY A 44 -1.84 -1.48 1.86
C GLY A 44 -2.53 -2.81 2.06
N ASN A 45 -2.69 -3.22 3.32
CA ASN A 45 -3.35 -4.48 3.67
C ASN A 45 -4.54 -4.20 4.59
N PRO A 46 -5.70 -3.83 4.01
CA PRO A 46 -6.83 -3.39 4.83
C PRO A 46 -7.42 -4.48 5.72
N ILE A 47 -7.41 -5.74 5.29
CA ILE A 47 -7.96 -6.82 6.10
C ILE A 47 -7.06 -7.12 7.28
N ALA A 48 -5.74 -7.16 7.07
CA ALA A 48 -4.80 -7.33 8.17
C ALA A 48 -4.86 -6.16 9.16
N TYR A 49 -5.03 -4.94 8.64
CA TYR A 49 -5.17 -3.75 9.49
C TYR A 49 -6.43 -3.86 10.35
N GLU A 50 -7.55 -4.23 9.75
CA GLU A 50 -8.80 -4.41 10.47
C GLU A 50 -8.69 -5.46 11.57
N LYS A 51 -7.98 -6.56 11.30
CA LYS A 51 -7.77 -7.64 12.26
C LYS A 51 -6.64 -7.39 13.24
N GLY A 52 -5.84 -6.36 13.04
CA GLY A 52 -4.71 -6.04 13.88
C GLY A 52 -3.57 -7.04 13.80
N CYS A 53 -3.44 -7.75 12.70
CA CYS A 53 -2.37 -8.73 12.49
C CYS A 53 -1.39 -8.25 11.41
N ARG A 54 -0.22 -8.86 11.39
CA ARG A 54 0.84 -8.45 10.45
C ARG A 54 0.44 -8.72 9.01
N TYR A 55 -0.10 -9.90 8.74
CA TYR A 55 -0.63 -10.28 7.43
C TYR A 55 -1.66 -11.39 7.61
N ILE A 56 -2.38 -11.70 6.53
CA ILE A 56 -3.41 -12.74 6.54
C ILE A 56 -2.80 -14.09 6.13
N ASP A 57 -2.22 -14.16 4.93
CA ASP A 57 -1.62 -15.39 4.40
C ASP A 57 -0.11 -15.27 4.28
N VAL A 58 0.38 -14.22 3.64
CA VAL A 58 1.80 -13.97 3.41
C VAL A 58 2.09 -12.48 3.52
N ASP A 59 3.35 -12.12 3.70
CA ASP A 59 3.77 -10.73 3.84
C ASP A 59 3.51 -9.96 2.54
N LEU A 60 2.64 -8.95 2.61
CA LEU A 60 2.31 -8.11 1.45
C LEU A 60 3.55 -7.44 0.86
N ASN A 61 4.47 -7.00 1.72
CA ASN A 61 5.68 -6.32 1.30
C ASN A 61 6.51 -7.16 0.32
N ARG A 62 6.47 -8.47 0.47
CA ARG A 62 7.18 -9.42 -0.39
C ARG A 62 6.36 -9.88 -1.59
N SER A 63 5.06 -9.66 -1.54
CA SER A 63 4.13 -10.18 -2.54
C SER A 63 4.23 -9.47 -3.88
N PHE A 64 4.77 -8.27 -3.91
CA PHE A 64 4.97 -7.53 -5.15
C PHE A 64 6.01 -8.20 -6.06
N LYS A 65 7.00 -8.85 -5.49
CA LYS A 65 7.97 -9.63 -6.27
C LYS A 65 7.36 -10.93 -6.77
N GLU A 66 6.62 -11.61 -5.90
CA GLU A 66 6.03 -12.90 -6.24
C GLU A 66 4.90 -12.77 -7.24
N SER A 67 4.22 -11.62 -7.28
CA SER A 67 3.15 -11.37 -8.24
C SER A 67 3.66 -11.34 -9.68
N GLU A 68 4.96 -11.13 -9.90
CA GLU A 68 5.58 -11.18 -11.22
C GLU A 68 5.75 -12.62 -11.71
N ASN A 69 5.78 -13.59 -10.80
CA ASN A 69 5.95 -15.00 -11.11
C ASN A 69 4.60 -15.69 -10.92
N PHE A 70 4.00 -16.09 -12.04
CA PHE A 70 2.71 -16.77 -11.98
C PHE A 70 2.86 -18.15 -11.34
N ASP A 71 2.18 -18.35 -10.22
CA ASP A 71 2.09 -19.63 -9.53
C ASP A 71 0.65 -19.80 -9.07
N GLN A 72 -0.05 -20.82 -9.59
CA GLN A 72 -1.46 -21.03 -9.31
C GLN A 72 -1.75 -21.26 -7.82
N HIS A 73 -0.83 -21.88 -7.10
CA HIS A 73 -1.01 -22.08 -5.65
C HIS A 73 -0.96 -20.76 -4.88
N LYS A 74 -0.07 -19.86 -5.28
CA LYS A 74 0.08 -18.56 -4.62
C LYS A 74 -1.05 -17.60 -4.96
N ASN A 75 -1.73 -17.81 -6.08
CA ASN A 75 -2.85 -16.94 -6.48
C ASN A 75 -4.04 -17.03 -5.52
N SER A 76 -4.11 -18.06 -4.68
CA SER A 76 -5.15 -18.16 -3.67
C SER A 76 -4.85 -17.30 -2.41
N PHE A 77 -3.63 -16.81 -2.25
CA PHE A 77 -3.25 -16.03 -1.09
C PHE A 77 -3.79 -14.61 -1.20
N TYR A 78 -4.32 -14.11 -0.09
CA TYR A 78 -4.91 -12.78 -0.06
C TYR A 78 -3.91 -11.70 -0.48
N GLU A 79 -2.70 -11.70 0.09
CA GLU A 79 -1.73 -10.65 -0.19
C GLU A 79 -1.21 -10.66 -1.63
N ILE A 80 -1.11 -11.83 -2.25
CA ILE A 80 -0.72 -11.91 -3.66
C ILE A 80 -1.78 -11.23 -4.53
N ASN A 81 -3.05 -11.51 -4.26
CA ASN A 81 -4.16 -10.88 -4.98
C ASN A 81 -4.21 -9.38 -4.70
N ARG A 82 -3.95 -8.97 -3.45
CA ARG A 82 -3.91 -7.55 -3.08
C ARG A 82 -2.78 -6.83 -3.81
N ALA A 83 -1.58 -7.44 -3.88
CA ALA A 83 -0.46 -6.86 -4.60
C ALA A 83 -0.78 -6.68 -6.08
N ASN A 84 -1.39 -7.69 -6.71
CA ASN A 84 -1.81 -7.59 -8.10
C ASN A 84 -2.82 -6.47 -8.31
N PHE A 85 -3.79 -6.33 -7.40
CA PHE A 85 -4.75 -5.24 -7.45
C PHE A 85 -4.05 -3.87 -7.39
N LEU A 86 -3.10 -3.72 -6.47
CA LEU A 86 -2.40 -2.45 -6.30
C LEU A 86 -1.54 -2.11 -7.53
N ILE A 87 -0.89 -3.11 -8.12
CA ILE A 87 -0.12 -2.92 -9.34
C ILE A 87 -1.03 -2.48 -10.49
N ASP A 88 -2.15 -3.15 -10.68
CA ASP A 88 -3.08 -2.86 -11.78
C ASP A 88 -3.72 -1.49 -11.62
N GLU A 89 -4.15 -1.17 -10.39
CA GLU A 89 -4.91 0.06 -10.13
C GLU A 89 -4.02 1.30 -10.15
N PHE A 90 -2.80 1.18 -9.61
CA PHE A 90 -1.93 2.35 -9.42
C PHE A 90 -0.67 2.32 -10.28
N GLY A 91 -0.43 1.26 -11.04
CA GLY A 91 0.75 1.14 -11.89
C GLY A 91 2.04 1.14 -11.08
N ILE A 92 2.04 0.55 -9.89
CA ILE A 92 3.10 0.71 -8.91
C ILE A 92 4.22 -0.31 -9.05
N HIS A 93 4.67 -0.56 -10.25
CA HIS A 93 5.87 -1.39 -10.47
C HIS A 93 7.07 -0.89 -9.69
N LEU A 94 7.06 0.40 -9.35
CA LEU A 94 8.13 1.04 -8.59
C LEU A 94 8.01 0.82 -7.10
N LEU A 95 6.83 0.45 -6.57
CA LEU A 95 6.64 0.28 -5.13
C LEU A 95 7.47 -0.84 -4.55
N LYS A 96 7.83 -1.83 -5.34
CA LYS A 96 8.71 -2.91 -4.88
C LYS A 96 10.08 -2.40 -4.47
N ASN A 97 10.46 -1.20 -4.90
CA ASN A 97 11.71 -0.56 -4.49
C ASN A 97 11.55 0.30 -3.23
N TRP A 98 10.32 0.54 -2.80
CA TRP A 98 9.99 1.43 -1.69
C TRP A 98 9.64 0.68 -0.41
N LEU A 99 9.24 -0.59 -0.55
CA LEU A 99 8.74 -1.39 0.55
C LEU A 99 9.84 -2.21 1.25
N TYR A 100 11.08 -1.84 1.06
CA TYR A 100 12.21 -2.50 1.71
C TYR A 100 12.65 -1.81 2.97
#